data_222f6944cca9ae624610a8754a263d6a
#
_entry.id   222f6944cca9ae624610a8754a263d6a
#
_cell.length_a   1.000
_cell.length_b   1.000
_cell.length_c   1.000
_cell.angle_alpha   90.00
_cell.angle_beta   90.00
_cell.angle_gamma   90.00
#
_symmetry.space_group_name_H-M   'P 1'
#
loop_
_entity.id
_entity.type
_entity.pdbx_description
1 polymer ?
#
loop_
_entity_poly.entity_id
_entity_poly.type
_entity_poly.pdbx_seq_one_letter_code
_entity_poly.pdbx_strand_id
1 'polypeptide(L)'
;MVRNTLLHFRISFQIIFLQALDLLEKMLVFDPRKRIDATQSLDHEYVAPYHDPTDEPVAGEKFDWSFNDADLPVDTWKVMMYSEILGMSVQHHIFVISDSVPL
;
A
#
# COMPACT_ATOMS: atom_id res chain seq x y z
N MET A 1 -23.02 -32.25 21.90
CA MET A 1 -21.73 -31.55 21.83
C MET A 1 -21.45 -30.91 20.44
N VAL A 2 -21.68 -31.63 19.35
CA VAL A 2 -21.40 -31.13 17.98
C VAL A 2 -22.26 -29.93 17.56
N ARG A 3 -23.51 -29.84 17.99
CA ARG A 3 -24.44 -28.73 17.63
C ARG A 3 -24.00 -27.36 18.16
N ASN A 4 -23.41 -27.31 19.35
CA ASN A 4 -22.97 -26.04 19.95
C ASN A 4 -21.69 -25.52 19.27
N THR A 5 -20.82 -26.41 18.83
CA THR A 5 -19.57 -26.05 18.13
C THR A 5 -19.87 -25.46 16.76
N LEU A 6 -20.82 -26.05 16.02
CA LEU A 6 -21.24 -25.54 14.70
C LEU A 6 -21.96 -24.17 14.82
N LEU A 7 -22.76 -23.97 15.86
CA LEU A 7 -23.42 -22.71 16.10
C LEU A 7 -22.41 -21.61 16.44
N HIS A 8 -21.45 -21.93 17.28
CA HIS A 8 -20.38 -21.01 17.67
C HIS A 8 -19.51 -20.62 16.45
N PHE A 9 -19.20 -21.58 15.58
CA PHE A 9 -18.45 -21.37 14.36
C PHE A 9 -19.21 -20.44 13.37
N ARG A 10 -20.52 -20.65 13.21
CA ARG A 10 -21.35 -19.81 12.34
C ARG A 10 -21.45 -18.36 12.85
N ILE A 11 -21.60 -18.18 14.16
CA ILE A 11 -21.66 -16.83 14.76
C ILE A 11 -20.32 -16.11 14.62
N SER A 12 -19.20 -16.80 14.85
CA SER A 12 -17.86 -16.22 14.69
C SER A 12 -17.60 -15.82 13.24
N PHE A 13 -18.02 -16.64 12.27
CA PHE A 13 -17.88 -16.34 10.86
C PHE A 13 -18.71 -15.13 10.43
N GLN A 14 -19.94 -14.99 10.95
CA GLN A 14 -20.78 -13.82 10.69
C GLN A 14 -20.18 -12.54 11.24
N ILE A 15 -19.61 -12.57 12.43
CA ILE A 15 -18.94 -11.39 13.04
C ILE A 15 -17.73 -10.97 12.19
N ILE A 16 -16.89 -11.89 11.78
CA ILE A 16 -15.73 -11.60 10.91
C ILE A 16 -16.19 -11.00 9.59
N PHE A 17 -17.25 -11.52 8.99
CA PHE A 17 -17.80 -10.98 7.74
C PHE A 17 -18.33 -9.56 7.90
N LEU A 18 -19.01 -9.23 9.00
CA LEU A 18 -19.50 -7.88 9.29
C LEU A 18 -18.34 -6.90 9.52
N GLN A 19 -17.28 -7.31 10.19
CA GLN A 19 -16.07 -6.50 10.38
C GLN A 19 -15.37 -6.23 9.05
N ALA A 20 -15.31 -7.22 8.16
CA ALA A 20 -14.74 -7.04 6.82
C ALA A 20 -15.55 -6.02 5.99
N LEU A 21 -16.87 -6.08 6.05
CA LEU A 21 -17.74 -5.09 5.39
C LEU A 21 -17.59 -3.70 5.97
N ASP A 22 -17.49 -3.56 7.28
CA ASP A 22 -17.29 -2.26 7.94
C ASP A 22 -15.96 -1.62 7.50
N LEU A 23 -14.89 -2.38 7.46
CA LEU A 23 -13.60 -1.90 6.94
C LEU A 23 -13.70 -1.48 5.47
N LEU A 24 -14.35 -2.29 4.63
CA LEU A 24 -14.56 -1.99 3.22
C LEU A 24 -15.36 -0.71 3.01
N GLU A 25 -16.42 -0.49 3.75
CA GLU A 25 -17.22 0.74 3.70
C GLU A 25 -16.36 1.96 4.03
N LYS A 26 -15.51 1.87 5.05
CA LYS A 26 -14.59 2.95 5.44
C LYS A 26 -13.52 3.23 4.38
N MET A 27 -13.05 2.21 3.65
CA MET A 27 -12.10 2.34 2.55
C MET A 27 -12.71 2.95 1.29
N LEU A 28 -14.02 2.77 1.06
CA LEU A 28 -14.73 3.22 -0.14
C LEU A 28 -15.46 4.55 0.04
N VAL A 29 -15.24 5.27 1.13
CA VAL A 29 -15.81 6.62 1.33
C VAL A 29 -15.37 7.53 0.17
N PHE A 30 -16.32 8.21 -0.45
CA PHE A 30 -16.06 9.05 -1.63
C PHE A 30 -15.16 10.25 -1.33
N ASP A 31 -15.42 10.94 -0.20
CA ASP A 31 -14.60 12.08 0.23
C ASP A 31 -13.25 11.58 0.79
N PRO A 32 -12.11 11.89 0.12
CA PRO A 32 -10.80 11.40 0.56
C PRO A 32 -10.39 11.91 1.96
N ARG A 33 -10.96 13.02 2.41
CA ARG A 33 -10.70 13.58 3.76
C ARG A 33 -11.38 12.78 4.87
N LYS A 34 -12.46 12.07 4.54
CA LYS A 34 -13.25 11.23 5.45
C LYS A 34 -12.90 9.75 5.32
N ARG A 35 -12.19 9.38 4.25
CA ARG A 35 -11.77 8.01 3.99
C ARG A 35 -10.75 7.58 5.04
N ILE A 36 -10.87 6.35 5.51
CA ILE A 36 -9.88 5.74 6.41
C ILE A 36 -8.51 5.70 5.72
N ASP A 37 -7.46 6.07 6.42
CA ASP A 37 -6.08 5.95 5.96
C ASP A 37 -5.45 4.58 6.29
N ALA A 38 -4.23 4.33 5.84
CA ALA A 38 -3.54 3.06 6.06
C ALA A 38 -3.31 2.77 7.55
N THR A 39 -2.90 3.77 8.33
CA THR A 39 -2.65 3.62 9.77
C THR A 39 -3.93 3.29 10.52
N GLN A 40 -5.02 4.02 10.23
CA GLN A 40 -6.33 3.75 10.81
C GLN A 40 -6.88 2.37 10.40
N SER A 41 -6.57 1.93 9.18
CA SER A 41 -6.96 0.60 8.69
C SER A 41 -6.28 -0.52 9.46
N LEU A 42 -5.02 -0.34 9.86
CA LEU A 42 -4.27 -1.30 10.68
C LEU A 42 -4.85 -1.41 12.10
N ASP A 43 -5.45 -0.35 12.64
CA ASP A 43 -6.10 -0.34 13.95
C ASP A 43 -7.51 -0.96 13.93
N HIS A 44 -8.03 -1.32 12.76
CA HIS A 44 -9.39 -1.84 12.62
C HIS A 44 -9.52 -3.27 13.18
N GLU A 45 -10.65 -3.57 13.82
CA GLU A 45 -10.92 -4.88 14.46
C GLU A 45 -10.75 -6.07 13.51
N TYR A 46 -11.03 -5.89 12.22
CA TYR A 46 -10.92 -6.96 11.23
C TYR A 46 -9.50 -7.48 11.08
N VAL A 47 -8.51 -6.61 11.17
CA VAL A 47 -7.08 -6.94 11.02
C VAL A 47 -6.36 -7.10 12.36
N ALA A 48 -7.04 -6.87 13.49
CA ALA A 48 -6.45 -6.93 14.82
C ALA A 48 -5.63 -8.19 15.12
N PRO A 49 -6.02 -9.42 14.67
CA PRO A 49 -5.21 -10.63 14.89
C PRO A 49 -3.84 -10.60 14.19
N TYR A 50 -3.66 -9.74 13.20
CA TYR A 50 -2.45 -9.62 12.38
C TYR A 50 -1.70 -8.30 12.62
N HIS A 51 -2.29 -7.39 13.38
CA HIS A 51 -1.72 -6.09 13.70
C HIS A 51 -0.59 -6.24 14.73
N ASP A 52 0.61 -5.78 14.39
CA ASP A 52 1.76 -5.71 15.29
C ASP A 52 2.40 -4.32 15.21
N PRO A 53 2.08 -3.43 16.17
CA PRO A 53 2.61 -2.07 16.19
C PRO A 53 4.13 -1.97 16.24
N THR A 54 4.80 -3.06 16.63
CA THR A 54 6.27 -3.11 16.72
C THR A 54 6.95 -3.46 15.40
N ASP A 55 6.20 -4.02 14.45
CA ASP A 55 6.69 -4.46 13.13
C ASP A 55 5.97 -3.76 11.96
N GLU A 56 5.53 -2.55 12.17
CA GLU A 56 4.83 -1.71 11.19
C GLU A 56 5.57 -0.38 11.00
N PRO A 57 6.74 -0.40 10.33
CA PRO A 57 7.56 0.77 10.18
C PRO A 57 6.87 1.83 9.32
N VAL A 58 7.03 3.08 9.70
CA VAL A 58 6.59 4.25 8.91
C VAL A 58 7.74 4.68 8.01
N ALA A 59 7.43 5.01 6.75
CA ALA A 59 8.42 5.54 5.83
C ALA A 59 9.01 6.86 6.38
N GLY A 60 10.34 6.98 6.34
CA GLY A 60 11.05 8.17 6.84
C GLY A 60 10.81 9.40 5.98
N GLU A 61 10.55 9.21 4.69
CA GLU A 61 10.33 10.27 3.71
C GLU A 61 9.12 9.93 2.83
N LYS A 62 8.50 10.96 2.27
CA LYS A 62 7.46 10.79 1.25
C LYS A 62 8.10 10.31 -0.04
N PHE A 63 7.37 9.44 -0.77
CA PHE A 63 7.79 9.00 -2.09
C PHE A 63 7.89 10.20 -3.04
N ASP A 64 9.01 10.30 -3.76
CA ASP A 64 9.24 11.35 -4.76
C ASP A 64 8.53 10.99 -6.08
N TRP A 65 7.44 11.70 -6.37
CA TRP A 65 6.66 11.57 -7.59
C TRP A 65 7.10 12.48 -8.73
N SER A 66 8.22 13.19 -8.60
CA SER A 66 8.67 14.20 -9.57
C SER A 66 8.85 13.63 -10.98
N PHE A 67 9.16 12.33 -11.11
CA PHE A 67 9.30 11.65 -12.39
C PHE A 67 7.96 11.32 -13.09
N ASN A 68 6.83 11.43 -12.40
CA ASN A 68 5.52 10.96 -12.90
C ASN A 68 5.09 11.65 -14.20
N ASP A 69 5.36 12.95 -14.30
CA ASP A 69 5.00 13.78 -15.46
C ASP A 69 6.20 14.04 -16.39
N ALA A 70 7.31 13.34 -16.19
CA ALA A 70 8.49 13.48 -17.04
C ALA A 70 8.24 12.87 -18.42
N ASP A 71 8.49 13.67 -19.47
CA ASP A 71 8.45 13.22 -20.86
C ASP A 71 9.83 12.64 -21.24
N LEU A 72 10.00 11.34 -20.98
CA LEU A 72 11.23 10.62 -21.23
C LEU A 72 11.06 9.61 -22.38
N PRO A 73 12.12 9.36 -23.19
CA PRO A 73 12.14 8.28 -24.16
C PRO A 73 11.84 6.91 -23.54
N VAL A 74 11.21 6.02 -24.29
CA VAL A 74 10.84 4.67 -23.83
C VAL A 74 12.07 3.89 -23.32
N ASP A 75 13.21 4.02 -23.98
CA ASP A 75 14.42 3.33 -23.55
C ASP A 75 14.96 3.84 -22.22
N THR A 76 14.76 5.11 -21.90
CA THR A 76 15.08 5.67 -20.57
C THR A 76 14.20 5.06 -19.49
N TRP A 77 12.89 4.93 -19.73
CA TRP A 77 11.98 4.26 -18.81
C TRP A 77 12.35 2.79 -18.59
N LYS A 78 12.77 2.08 -19.64
CA LYS A 78 13.25 0.68 -19.52
C LYS A 78 14.49 0.57 -18.64
N VAL A 79 15.45 1.47 -18.81
CA VAL A 79 16.69 1.50 -17.99
C VAL A 79 16.34 1.78 -16.53
N MET A 80 15.46 2.72 -16.25
CA MET A 80 15.00 3.04 -14.89
C MET A 80 14.32 1.83 -14.23
N MET A 81 13.44 1.15 -14.94
CA MET A 81 12.77 -0.04 -14.43
C MET A 81 13.76 -1.18 -14.16
N TYR A 82 14.69 -1.40 -15.05
CA TYR A 82 15.74 -2.41 -14.89
C TYR A 82 16.65 -2.13 -13.69
N SER A 83 16.99 -0.87 -13.47
CA SER A 83 17.74 -0.43 -12.29
C SER A 83 17.01 -0.71 -10.99
N GLU A 84 15.69 -0.47 -10.94
CA GLU A 84 14.86 -0.81 -9.77
C GLU A 84 14.82 -2.32 -9.52
N ILE A 85 14.67 -3.13 -10.55
CA ILE A 85 14.69 -4.60 -10.43
C ILE A 85 16.01 -5.10 -9.85
N LEU A 86 17.13 -4.48 -10.19
CA LEU A 86 18.46 -4.82 -9.66
C LEU A 86 18.72 -4.21 -8.26
N GLY A 87 17.78 -3.47 -7.69
CA GLY A 87 17.95 -2.79 -6.41
C GLY A 87 18.94 -1.63 -6.45
N MET A 88 19.25 -1.09 -7.64
CA MET A 88 20.08 0.09 -7.82
C MET A 88 19.26 1.35 -7.61
N SER A 89 19.77 2.32 -6.86
CA SER A 89 19.07 3.59 -6.62
C SER A 89 18.92 4.38 -7.93
N VAL A 90 17.68 4.59 -8.35
CA VAL A 90 17.34 5.32 -9.58
C VAL A 90 17.65 6.82 -9.48
N GLN A 91 17.60 7.39 -8.28
CA GLN A 91 17.81 8.82 -8.08
C GLN A 91 19.18 9.35 -8.58
N HIS A 92 20.22 8.51 -8.58
CA HIS A 92 21.53 8.91 -9.09
C HIS A 92 21.63 8.86 -10.63
N HIS A 93 20.79 8.05 -11.30
CA HIS A 93 20.87 7.86 -12.75
C HIS A 93 20.09 8.90 -13.57
N ILE A 94 19.02 9.46 -13.02
CA ILE A 94 18.22 10.50 -13.71
C ILE A 94 19.07 11.76 -13.95
N PHE A 95 19.88 12.17 -12.98
CA PHE A 95 20.76 13.33 -13.10
C PHE A 95 21.85 13.14 -14.15
N VAL A 96 22.44 11.95 -14.24
CA VAL A 96 23.55 11.66 -15.18
C VAL A 96 23.05 11.60 -16.62
N ILE A 97 21.82 11.15 -16.87
CA ILE A 97 21.27 11.05 -18.23
C ILE A 97 20.79 12.42 -18.73
N SER A 98 20.32 13.29 -17.83
CA SER A 98 19.91 14.66 -18.17
C SER A 98 21.08 15.52 -18.65
N ASP A 99 22.28 15.29 -18.12
CA ASP A 99 23.48 16.04 -18.48
C ASP A 99 24.22 15.48 -19.73
N SER A 100 23.78 14.32 -20.23
CA SER A 100 24.46 13.66 -21.37
C SER A 100 23.71 13.75 -22.68
N VAL A 101 22.59 14.47 -22.76
CA VAL A 101 21.91 14.76 -24.02
C VAL A 101 22.47 16.08 -24.59
N PRO A 102 23.37 16.08 -25.58
CA PRO A 102 23.70 17.29 -26.28
C PRO A 102 22.49 17.78 -27.09
N LEU A 103 22.20 19.04 -26.94
CA LEU A 103 21.19 19.76 -27.73
C LEU A 103 21.52 19.69 -29.22
#